data_969e7e596d10320c2e3270cfae89cbcc
#
_entry.id   969e7e596d10320c2e3270cfae89cbcc
#
_cell.length_a   1.000
_cell.length_b   1.000
_cell.length_c   1.000
_cell.angle_alpha   90.00
_cell.angle_beta   90.00
_cell.angle_gamma   90.00
#
_symmetry.space_group_name_H-M   'P 1'
#
loop_
_entity.id
_entity.type
_entity.pdbx_description
1 polymer ?
#
loop_
_entity_poly.entity_id
_entity_poly.type
_entity_poly.pdbx_seq_one_letter_code
_entity_poly.pdbx_strand_id
1 'polypeptide(L)'
;VILTGMRIFDGVTDPVIGYFIDKTNGKYGKFRPYIVIGYLLMAISSLVLFFTTSLVPVILRPLYFIIVYSVYIIGYTFQTAVVKSGQSVITNDMKQRPMITFFDSTFIMFAHGLVAFYVSVYLIEKYKTFQSQALFSEFVIIVVIVAGICSALAVVGIWSKDNVKYFKLDEDKKQQIHFRDYAAIIKHNKPIRMLVIAAASNKFAQMVYGNSTVLVMLYGILMQNYPLAGIIGIIVGIPNLGII
;
A
#
# COMPACT_ATOMS: atom_id res chain seq x y z
N VAL A 1 -16.02 12.89 1.97
CA VAL A 1 -15.69 13.78 0.83
C VAL A 1 -14.18 13.94 0.68
N ILE A 2 -13.43 14.37 1.71
CA ILE A 2 -11.96 14.60 1.61
C ILE A 2 -11.23 13.33 1.20
N LEU A 3 -11.44 12.20 1.88
CA LEU A 3 -10.79 10.93 1.56
C LEU A 3 -11.11 10.43 0.14
N THR A 4 -12.31 10.69 -0.34
CA THR A 4 -12.70 10.33 -1.73
C THR A 4 -11.95 11.20 -2.73
N GLY A 5 -11.82 12.51 -2.47
CA GLY A 5 -11.02 13.41 -3.30
C GLY A 5 -9.54 13.02 -3.36
N MET A 6 -8.97 12.55 -2.23
CA MET A 6 -7.59 12.08 -2.16
C MET A 6 -7.34 10.79 -2.97
N ARG A 7 -8.36 9.98 -3.25
CA ARG A 7 -8.26 8.84 -4.18
C ARG A 7 -8.07 9.27 -5.63
N ILE A 8 -8.64 10.41 -6.02
CA ILE A 8 -8.40 10.98 -7.34
C ILE A 8 -6.95 11.44 -7.46
N PHE A 9 -6.44 12.07 -6.40
CA PHE A 9 -5.03 12.47 -6.32
C PHE A 9 -4.09 11.26 -6.45
N ASP A 10 -4.37 10.16 -5.76
CA ASP A 10 -3.65 8.88 -5.86
C ASP A 10 -3.62 8.37 -7.32
N GLY A 11 -4.77 8.38 -8.01
CA GLY A 11 -4.86 7.99 -9.42
C GLY A 11 -4.02 8.84 -10.38
N VAL A 12 -3.73 10.10 -10.03
CA VAL A 12 -2.85 10.98 -10.82
C VAL A 12 -1.37 10.76 -10.47
N THR A 13 -1.07 10.52 -9.19
CA THR A 13 0.31 10.32 -8.74
C THR A 13 0.91 8.98 -9.18
N ASP A 14 0.11 7.93 -9.29
CA ASP A 14 0.55 6.58 -9.71
C ASP A 14 1.31 6.59 -11.06
N PRO A 15 0.77 7.13 -12.17
CA PRO A 15 1.48 7.17 -13.45
C PRO A 15 2.73 8.05 -13.43
N VAL A 16 2.67 9.17 -12.70
CA VAL A 16 3.79 10.12 -12.58
C VAL A 16 4.97 9.45 -11.87
N ILE A 17 4.71 8.80 -10.75
CA ILE A 17 5.73 8.10 -9.97
C ILE A 17 6.27 6.90 -10.74
N GLY A 18 5.42 6.13 -11.42
CA GLY A 18 5.85 5.05 -12.31
C GLY A 18 6.84 5.53 -13.37
N TYR A 19 6.56 6.68 -14.00
CA TYR A 19 7.47 7.30 -14.97
C TYR A 19 8.82 7.67 -14.34
N PHE A 20 8.84 8.26 -13.13
CA PHE A 20 10.10 8.59 -12.44
C PHE A 20 10.91 7.34 -12.10
N ILE A 21 10.26 6.29 -11.60
CA ILE A 21 10.93 5.01 -11.31
C ILE A 21 11.54 4.43 -12.59
N ASP A 22 10.81 4.48 -13.71
CA ASP A 22 11.30 3.92 -14.97
C ASP A 22 12.49 4.69 -15.55
N LYS A 23 12.57 5.98 -15.29
CA LYS A 23 13.66 6.83 -15.75
C LYS A 23 14.89 6.79 -14.84
N THR A 24 14.76 6.21 -13.65
CA THR A 24 15.86 6.16 -12.67
C THR A 24 16.80 5.00 -12.95
N ASN A 25 18.06 5.33 -13.24
CA ASN A 25 19.18 4.40 -13.40
C ASN A 25 20.35 4.87 -12.50
N GLY A 26 20.11 4.95 -11.19
CA GLY A 26 21.07 5.50 -10.25
C GLY A 26 22.09 4.50 -9.73
N LYS A 27 23.19 4.99 -9.15
CA LYS A 27 24.25 4.20 -8.50
C LYS A 27 23.74 3.27 -7.40
N TYR A 28 22.63 3.63 -6.78
CA TYR A 28 22.01 2.86 -5.68
C TYR A 28 20.94 1.86 -6.14
N GLY A 29 20.84 1.59 -7.44
CA GLY A 29 19.79 0.76 -8.03
C GLY A 29 18.59 1.57 -8.50
N LYS A 30 17.59 0.87 -9.06
CA LYS A 30 16.37 1.47 -9.58
C LYS A 30 15.29 1.58 -8.49
N PHE A 31 15.14 0.56 -7.65
CA PHE A 31 14.01 0.41 -6.73
C PHE A 31 14.34 0.78 -5.28
N ARG A 32 15.55 0.48 -4.81
CA ARG A 32 15.96 0.72 -3.42
C ARG A 32 15.75 2.16 -2.92
N PRO A 33 16.13 3.22 -3.68
CA PRO A 33 15.89 4.59 -3.23
C PRO A 33 14.42 4.89 -2.97
N TYR A 34 13.53 4.36 -3.81
CA TYR A 34 12.10 4.58 -3.68
C TYR A 34 11.46 3.85 -2.51
N ILE A 35 11.99 2.66 -2.13
CA ILE A 35 11.56 2.00 -0.88
C ILE A 35 11.89 2.88 0.32
N VAL A 36 13.12 3.40 0.39
CA VAL A 36 13.55 4.22 1.52
C VAL A 36 12.81 5.54 1.57
N ILE A 37 12.74 6.26 0.45
CA ILE A 37 12.04 7.56 0.37
C ILE A 37 10.55 7.37 0.66
N GLY A 38 9.90 6.36 0.06
CA GLY A 38 8.50 6.06 0.30
C GLY A 38 8.21 5.77 1.76
N TYR A 39 9.03 4.93 2.40
CA TYR A 39 8.92 4.67 3.83
C TYR A 39 9.07 5.94 4.67
N LEU A 40 10.11 6.75 4.42
CA LEU A 40 10.35 7.98 5.18
C LEU A 40 9.20 8.98 5.05
N LEU A 41 8.68 9.17 3.84
CA LEU A 41 7.53 10.05 3.62
C LEU A 41 6.29 9.55 4.37
N MET A 42 6.00 8.25 4.32
CA MET A 42 4.88 7.67 5.06
C MET A 42 5.08 7.76 6.57
N ALA A 43 6.25 7.45 7.08
CA ALA A 43 6.56 7.48 8.50
C ALA A 43 6.46 8.90 9.07
N ILE A 44 7.12 9.86 8.43
CA ILE A 44 7.12 11.26 8.87
C ILE A 44 5.70 11.84 8.81
N SER A 45 5.00 11.66 7.69
CA SER A 45 3.63 12.19 7.55
C SER A 45 2.65 11.55 8.52
N SER A 46 2.77 10.25 8.81
CA SER A 46 1.96 9.59 9.83
C SER A 46 2.23 10.15 11.22
N LEU A 47 3.50 10.25 11.63
CA LEU A 47 3.86 10.83 12.92
C LEU A 47 3.36 12.28 13.04
N VAL A 48 3.63 13.11 12.04
CA VAL A 48 3.16 14.49 11.98
C VAL A 48 1.64 14.55 12.11
N LEU A 49 0.90 13.74 11.35
CA LEU A 49 -0.56 13.74 11.38
C LEU A 49 -1.11 13.42 12.78
N PHE A 50 -0.59 12.37 13.42
CA PHE A 50 -1.15 11.92 14.71
C PHE A 50 -0.68 12.73 15.91
N PHE A 51 0.53 13.31 15.88
CA PHE A 51 1.05 14.06 17.03
C PHE A 51 0.75 15.57 16.97
N THR A 52 0.64 16.16 15.78
CA THR A 52 0.52 17.62 15.67
C THR A 52 -0.89 18.12 15.31
N THR A 53 -1.82 17.24 14.91
CA THR A 53 -3.20 17.64 14.57
C THR A 53 -3.91 18.34 15.73
N SER A 54 -3.62 17.98 16.99
CA SER A 54 -4.20 18.62 18.18
C SER A 54 -3.72 20.06 18.36
N LEU A 55 -2.53 20.39 17.88
CA LEU A 55 -1.92 21.73 17.98
C LEU A 55 -2.49 22.70 16.94
N VAL A 56 -3.11 22.19 15.88
CA VAL A 56 -3.67 23.01 14.80
C VAL A 56 -5.05 23.52 15.17
N PRO A 57 -5.37 24.82 14.95
CA PRO A 57 -6.70 25.38 15.13
C PRO A 57 -7.76 24.57 14.38
N VAL A 58 -8.94 24.37 15.00
CA VAL A 58 -10.00 23.49 14.47
C VAL A 58 -10.38 23.82 13.03
N ILE A 59 -10.44 25.10 12.70
CA ILE A 59 -10.83 25.59 11.37
C ILE A 59 -9.80 25.21 10.27
N LEU A 60 -8.53 25.07 10.62
CA LEU A 60 -7.43 24.72 9.70
C LEU A 60 -7.15 23.22 9.62
N ARG A 61 -7.70 22.41 10.53
CA ARG A 61 -7.46 20.94 10.56
C ARG A 61 -7.79 20.23 9.25
N PRO A 62 -8.88 20.55 8.53
CA PRO A 62 -9.14 19.89 7.25
C PRO A 62 -8.07 20.19 6.18
N LEU A 63 -7.62 21.45 6.10
CA LEU A 63 -6.56 21.83 5.16
C LEU A 63 -5.22 21.18 5.53
N TYR A 64 -4.87 21.21 6.82
CA TYR A 64 -3.70 20.54 7.36
C TYR A 64 -3.72 19.05 7.04
N PHE A 65 -4.85 18.37 7.26
CA PHE A 65 -5.02 16.96 6.92
C PHE A 65 -4.79 16.70 5.45
N ILE A 66 -5.35 17.51 4.54
CA ILE A 66 -5.18 17.36 3.10
C ILE A 66 -3.69 17.44 2.72
N ILE A 67 -2.96 18.43 3.25
CA ILE A 67 -1.54 18.63 2.92
C ILE A 67 -0.70 17.44 3.41
N VAL A 68 -0.80 17.08 4.69
CA VAL A 68 0.01 16.00 5.27
C VAL A 68 -0.36 14.65 4.67
N TYR A 69 -1.65 14.41 4.42
CA TYR A 69 -2.11 13.17 3.81
C TYR A 69 -1.71 13.07 2.32
N SER A 70 -1.56 14.19 1.60
CA SER A 70 -0.99 14.18 0.24
C SER A 70 0.45 13.69 0.24
N VAL A 71 1.25 14.11 1.22
CA VAL A 71 2.63 13.62 1.37
C VAL A 71 2.65 12.12 1.68
N TYR A 72 1.73 11.67 2.55
CA TYR A 72 1.57 10.24 2.84
C TYR A 72 1.24 9.43 1.58
N ILE A 73 0.29 9.91 0.75
CA ILE A 73 -0.09 9.24 -0.51
C ILE A 73 1.10 9.13 -1.45
N ILE A 74 1.90 10.18 -1.61
CA ILE A 74 3.10 10.12 -2.45
C ILE A 74 4.05 9.03 -1.95
N GLY A 75 4.29 8.94 -0.64
CA GLY A 75 5.09 7.87 -0.04
C GLY A 75 4.50 6.48 -0.29
N TYR A 76 3.18 6.34 -0.13
CA TYR A 76 2.44 5.12 -0.40
C TYR A 76 2.55 4.68 -1.87
N THR A 77 2.43 5.63 -2.80
CA THR A 77 2.57 5.35 -4.24
C THR A 77 3.99 4.89 -4.59
N PHE A 78 5.03 5.46 -3.97
CA PHE A 78 6.40 4.95 -4.13
C PHE A 78 6.51 3.48 -3.70
N GLN A 79 5.98 3.12 -2.55
CA GLN A 79 6.01 1.74 -2.05
C GLN A 79 5.24 0.79 -2.96
N THR A 80 4.00 1.11 -3.31
CA THR A 80 3.15 0.25 -4.14
C THR A 80 3.68 0.07 -5.56
N ALA A 81 4.22 1.13 -6.16
CA ALA A 81 4.83 1.05 -7.49
C ALA A 81 6.06 0.15 -7.50
N VAL A 82 6.91 0.22 -6.46
CA VAL A 82 8.08 -0.67 -6.33
C VAL A 82 7.66 -2.11 -6.08
N VAL A 83 6.66 -2.38 -5.23
CA VAL A 83 6.18 -3.75 -4.99
C VAL A 83 5.67 -4.38 -6.28
N LYS A 84 4.88 -3.65 -7.07
CA LYS A 84 4.34 -4.16 -8.34
C LYS A 84 5.42 -4.38 -9.42
N SER A 85 6.36 -3.45 -9.57
CA SER A 85 7.44 -3.57 -10.55
C SER A 85 8.60 -4.44 -10.08
N GLY A 86 8.82 -4.54 -8.78
CA GLY A 86 9.90 -5.33 -8.16
C GLY A 86 9.81 -6.82 -8.42
N GLN A 87 8.61 -7.37 -8.61
CA GLN A 87 8.44 -8.78 -8.97
C GLN A 87 9.19 -9.15 -10.25
N SER A 88 9.24 -8.25 -11.23
CA SER A 88 9.98 -8.48 -12.48
C SER A 88 11.49 -8.44 -12.31
N VAL A 89 12.00 -7.85 -11.23
CA VAL A 89 13.43 -7.76 -10.90
C VAL A 89 13.91 -9.02 -10.17
N ILE A 90 13.03 -9.57 -9.32
CA ILE A 90 13.38 -10.76 -8.51
C ILE A 90 13.58 -11.97 -9.40
N THR A 91 12.72 -12.18 -10.41
CA THR A 91 12.83 -13.30 -11.33
C THR A 91 12.28 -13.01 -12.73
N ASN A 92 13.02 -13.49 -13.74
CA ASN A 92 12.56 -13.53 -15.14
C ASN A 92 11.87 -14.86 -15.48
N ASP A 93 11.91 -15.85 -14.59
CA ASP A 93 11.28 -17.15 -14.82
C ASP A 93 9.77 -17.06 -14.59
N MET A 94 9.00 -17.32 -15.64
CA MET A 94 7.54 -17.31 -15.59
C MET A 94 6.94 -18.34 -14.61
N LYS A 95 7.68 -19.44 -14.33
CA LYS A 95 7.23 -20.47 -13.38
C LYS A 95 7.40 -20.04 -11.92
N GLN A 96 8.32 -19.13 -11.64
CA GLN A 96 8.56 -18.64 -10.27
C GLN A 96 7.67 -17.46 -9.89
N ARG A 97 7.11 -16.73 -10.85
CA ARG A 97 6.24 -15.57 -10.59
C ARG A 97 5.01 -15.90 -9.74
N PRO A 98 4.27 -17.00 -9.96
CA PRO A 98 3.14 -17.36 -9.10
C PRO A 98 3.57 -17.60 -7.65
N MET A 99 4.76 -18.16 -7.42
CA MET A 99 5.29 -18.40 -6.08
C MET A 99 5.56 -17.08 -5.34
N ILE A 100 6.10 -16.06 -6.04
CA ILE A 100 6.29 -14.73 -5.46
C ILE A 100 4.95 -14.11 -5.08
N THR A 101 3.95 -14.20 -5.95
CA THR A 101 2.59 -13.70 -5.68
C THR A 101 1.95 -14.42 -4.50
N PHE A 102 2.16 -15.73 -4.37
CA PHE A 102 1.69 -16.50 -3.22
C PHE A 102 2.30 -16.00 -1.90
N PHE A 103 3.62 -15.81 -1.86
CA PHE A 103 4.28 -15.24 -0.68
C PHE A 103 3.78 -13.82 -0.37
N ASP A 104 3.67 -12.96 -1.37
CA ASP A 104 3.17 -11.59 -1.22
C ASP A 104 1.76 -11.59 -0.58
N SER A 105 0.83 -12.37 -1.13
CA SER A 105 -0.52 -12.51 -0.60
C SER A 105 -0.56 -13.08 0.83
N THR A 106 0.28 -14.08 1.10
CA THR A 106 0.39 -14.71 2.42
C THR A 106 0.89 -13.72 3.47
N PHE A 107 1.96 -12.97 3.17
CA PHE A 107 2.50 -11.98 4.08
C PHE A 107 1.55 -10.79 4.30
N ILE A 108 0.83 -10.35 3.27
CA ILE A 108 -0.21 -9.32 3.40
C ILE A 108 -1.30 -9.78 4.36
N MET A 109 -1.81 -11.00 4.19
CA MET A 109 -2.84 -11.56 5.08
C MET A 109 -2.33 -11.69 6.53
N PHE A 110 -1.12 -12.20 6.70
CA PHE A 110 -0.50 -12.33 8.02
C PHE A 110 -0.31 -10.97 8.70
N ALA A 111 0.17 -9.96 7.98
CA ALA A 111 0.33 -8.61 8.50
C ALA A 111 -1.02 -7.99 8.92
N HIS A 112 -2.07 -8.14 8.11
CA HIS A 112 -3.42 -7.68 8.48
C HIS A 112 -3.94 -8.40 9.72
N GLY A 113 -3.74 -9.71 9.83
CA GLY A 113 -4.11 -10.49 11.01
C GLY A 113 -3.39 -10.04 12.28
N LEU A 114 -2.09 -9.80 12.19
CA LEU A 114 -1.31 -9.28 13.33
C LEU A 114 -1.76 -7.90 13.77
N VAL A 115 -2.00 -6.99 12.83
CA VAL A 115 -2.51 -5.64 13.14
C VAL A 115 -3.90 -5.72 13.77
N ALA A 116 -4.80 -6.52 13.21
CA ALA A 116 -6.14 -6.71 13.77
C ALA A 116 -6.09 -7.29 15.18
N PHE A 117 -5.25 -8.30 15.42
CA PHE A 117 -5.04 -8.89 16.73
C PHE A 117 -4.47 -7.87 17.72
N TYR A 118 -3.42 -7.14 17.35
CA TYR A 118 -2.81 -6.14 18.19
C TYR A 118 -3.80 -5.04 18.60
N VAL A 119 -4.58 -4.53 17.66
CA VAL A 119 -5.59 -3.49 17.94
C VAL A 119 -6.71 -4.04 18.81
N SER A 120 -7.28 -5.21 18.45
CA SER A 120 -8.49 -5.74 19.09
C SER A 120 -8.22 -6.29 20.49
N VAL A 121 -7.11 -6.99 20.66
CA VAL A 121 -6.82 -7.71 21.93
C VAL A 121 -6.02 -6.85 22.88
N TYR A 122 -5.04 -6.11 22.38
CA TYR A 122 -4.15 -5.35 23.26
C TYR A 122 -4.56 -3.90 23.43
N LEU A 123 -4.69 -3.14 22.33
CA LEU A 123 -4.94 -1.70 22.43
C LEU A 123 -6.35 -1.38 22.96
N ILE A 124 -7.37 -2.08 22.50
CA ILE A 124 -8.74 -1.83 22.97
C ILE A 124 -8.88 -2.23 24.44
N GLU A 125 -8.29 -3.33 24.86
CA GLU A 125 -8.33 -3.73 26.26
C GLU A 125 -7.61 -2.73 27.18
N LYS A 126 -6.46 -2.22 26.73
CA LYS A 126 -5.67 -1.23 27.47
C LYS A 126 -6.35 0.12 27.62
N TYR A 127 -6.91 0.64 26.54
CA TYR A 127 -7.46 2.00 26.51
C TYR A 127 -8.98 2.07 26.70
N LYS A 128 -9.69 0.94 26.63
CA LYS A 128 -11.15 0.80 26.80
C LYS A 128 -12.00 1.64 25.83
N THR A 129 -11.39 2.40 24.92
CA THR A 129 -12.09 3.29 23.98
C THR A 129 -11.27 3.55 22.74
N PHE A 130 -11.96 3.70 21.59
CA PHE A 130 -11.36 4.16 20.34
C PHE A 130 -11.15 5.68 20.28
N GLN A 131 -11.64 6.44 21.25
CA GLN A 131 -11.53 7.90 21.24
C GLN A 131 -10.24 8.42 21.89
N SER A 132 -9.42 7.52 22.45
CA SER A 132 -8.16 7.87 23.10
C SER A 132 -7.09 8.25 22.09
N GLN A 133 -6.59 9.48 22.13
CA GLN A 133 -5.44 9.90 21.34
C GLN A 133 -4.18 9.06 21.66
N ALA A 134 -4.01 8.65 22.92
CA ALA A 134 -2.90 7.84 23.36
C ALA A 134 -2.88 6.46 22.66
N LEU A 135 -4.06 5.85 22.39
CA LEU A 135 -4.19 4.61 21.63
C LEU A 135 -3.61 4.79 20.23
N PHE A 136 -4.01 5.83 19.52
CA PHE A 136 -3.53 6.07 18.15
C PHE A 136 -2.05 6.43 18.11
N SER A 137 -1.55 7.17 19.09
CA SER A 137 -0.12 7.51 19.18
C SER A 137 0.74 6.26 19.39
N GLU A 138 0.36 5.35 20.30
CA GLU A 138 1.07 4.08 20.51
C GLU A 138 1.00 3.21 19.25
N PHE A 139 -0.18 3.10 18.65
CA PHE A 139 -0.38 2.34 17.42
C PHE A 139 0.55 2.81 16.29
N VAL A 140 0.57 4.13 16.02
CA VAL A 140 1.37 4.70 14.93
C VAL A 140 2.88 4.50 15.17
N ILE A 141 3.35 4.68 16.40
CA ILE A 141 4.78 4.45 16.71
C ILE A 141 5.17 3.01 16.40
N ILE A 142 4.39 2.03 16.85
CA ILE A 142 4.70 0.61 16.65
C ILE A 142 4.63 0.27 15.16
N VAL A 143 3.59 0.73 14.44
CA VAL A 143 3.48 0.50 13.00
C VAL A 143 4.65 1.11 12.23
N VAL A 144 5.07 2.32 12.56
CA VAL A 144 6.23 2.97 11.93
C VAL A 144 7.51 2.17 12.18
N ILE A 145 7.76 1.71 13.40
CA ILE A 145 8.95 0.91 13.72
C ILE A 145 8.95 -0.41 12.94
N VAL A 146 7.83 -1.15 12.98
CA VAL A 146 7.72 -2.44 12.27
C VAL A 146 7.85 -2.25 10.76
N ALA A 147 7.17 -1.25 10.19
CA ALA A 147 7.30 -0.91 8.77
C ALA A 147 8.74 -0.53 8.39
N GLY A 148 9.46 0.16 9.29
CA GLY A 148 10.88 0.49 9.10
C GLY A 148 11.77 -0.74 9.01
N ILE A 149 11.57 -1.68 9.93
CA ILE A 149 12.29 -2.97 9.91
C ILE A 149 11.98 -3.74 8.62
N CYS A 150 10.71 -3.85 8.25
CA CYS A 150 10.30 -4.54 7.02
C CYS A 150 10.87 -3.85 5.76
N SER A 151 10.87 -2.50 5.71
CA SER A 151 11.46 -1.75 4.61
C SER A 151 12.98 -1.94 4.51
N ALA A 152 13.68 -1.98 5.63
CA ALA A 152 15.11 -2.28 5.68
C ALA A 152 15.40 -3.70 5.17
N LEU A 153 14.62 -4.69 5.61
CA LEU A 153 14.73 -6.07 5.12
C LEU A 153 14.45 -6.17 3.62
N ALA A 154 13.46 -5.42 3.11
CA ALA A 154 13.17 -5.38 1.67
C ALA A 154 14.35 -4.82 0.87
N VAL A 155 14.97 -3.71 1.33
CA VAL A 155 16.15 -3.12 0.70
C VAL A 155 17.33 -4.12 0.68
N VAL A 156 17.58 -4.82 1.79
CA VAL A 156 18.62 -5.85 1.87
C VAL A 156 18.30 -7.02 0.93
N GLY A 157 17.05 -7.48 0.92
CA GLY A 157 16.62 -8.62 0.09
C GLY A 157 16.80 -8.41 -1.42
N ILE A 158 16.53 -7.19 -1.92
CA ILE A 158 16.70 -6.89 -3.35
C ILE A 158 18.10 -6.38 -3.71
N TRP A 159 19.01 -6.23 -2.73
CA TRP A 159 20.31 -5.58 -2.93
C TRP A 159 21.14 -6.20 -4.07
N SER A 160 21.16 -7.50 -4.17
CA SER A 160 21.93 -8.21 -5.19
C SER A 160 21.31 -8.14 -6.57
N LYS A 161 19.99 -7.99 -6.67
CA LYS A 161 19.23 -8.03 -7.91
C LYS A 161 18.98 -6.63 -8.50
N ASP A 162 18.82 -5.62 -7.65
CA ASP A 162 18.62 -4.23 -8.05
C ASP A 162 19.96 -3.56 -8.39
N ASN A 163 20.58 -3.98 -9.50
CA ASN A 163 21.85 -3.47 -9.96
C ASN A 163 21.75 -2.91 -11.38
N VAL A 164 22.32 -1.75 -11.61
CA VAL A 164 22.36 -1.03 -12.89
C VAL A 164 22.84 -1.93 -14.06
N LYS A 165 23.71 -2.91 -13.78
CA LYS A 165 24.21 -3.84 -14.78
C LYS A 165 23.10 -4.63 -15.48
N TYR A 166 22.04 -4.98 -14.77
CA TYR A 166 20.92 -5.75 -15.32
C TYR A 166 19.93 -4.89 -16.11
N PHE A 167 19.88 -3.58 -15.87
CA PHE A 167 18.96 -2.67 -16.54
C PHE A 167 19.55 -1.99 -17.78
N LYS A 168 20.88 -1.90 -17.89
CA LYS A 168 21.56 -1.31 -19.07
C LYS A 168 21.40 -2.13 -20.34
N LEU A 169 21.16 -3.43 -20.23
CA LEU A 169 20.96 -4.31 -21.39
C LEU A 169 19.67 -4.04 -22.18
N ASP A 170 18.73 -3.30 -21.57
CA ASP A 170 17.45 -2.95 -22.19
C ASP A 170 17.40 -1.52 -22.77
N GLU A 171 18.43 -0.70 -22.56
CA GLU A 171 18.41 0.69 -23.05
C GLU A 171 18.41 0.79 -24.58
N ASP A 172 19.07 -0.14 -25.27
CA ASP A 172 19.10 -0.19 -26.74
C ASP A 172 17.75 -0.61 -27.38
N LYS A 173 16.80 -1.08 -26.57
CA LYS A 173 15.46 -1.51 -26.99
C LYS A 173 14.31 -0.62 -26.49
N LYS A 174 14.59 0.46 -25.79
CA LYS A 174 13.56 1.37 -25.30
C LYS A 174 12.90 2.12 -26.46
N GLN A 175 11.82 1.55 -27.01
CA GLN A 175 10.80 2.35 -27.69
C GLN A 175 10.29 3.39 -26.71
N GLN A 176 10.34 4.67 -27.10
CA GLN A 176 9.72 5.75 -26.31
C GLN A 176 8.23 5.53 -26.29
N ILE A 177 7.72 4.92 -25.22
CA ILE A 177 6.30 4.71 -25.01
C ILE A 177 5.69 6.05 -24.58
N HIS A 178 4.77 6.59 -25.39
CA HIS A 178 4.02 7.78 -25.06
C HIS A 178 2.73 7.41 -24.32
N PHE A 179 2.22 8.29 -23.47
CA PHE A 179 0.95 8.09 -22.76
C PHE A 179 -0.22 7.73 -23.72
N ARG A 180 -0.15 8.19 -24.95
CA ARG A 180 -1.14 7.90 -25.99
C ARG A 180 -1.16 6.41 -26.39
N ASP A 181 -0.04 5.73 -26.28
CA ASP A 181 0.10 4.31 -26.64
C ASP A 181 -0.62 3.41 -25.63
N TYR A 182 -0.68 3.79 -24.36
CA TYR A 182 -1.46 3.06 -23.35
C TYR A 182 -2.96 3.03 -23.70
N ALA A 183 -3.52 4.17 -24.12
CA ALA A 183 -4.92 4.24 -24.54
C ALA A 183 -5.19 3.38 -25.77
N ALA A 184 -4.26 3.37 -26.73
CA ALA A 184 -4.34 2.54 -27.93
C ALA A 184 -4.28 1.04 -27.60
N ILE A 185 -3.37 0.63 -26.69
CA ILE A 185 -3.24 -0.76 -26.24
C ILE A 185 -4.52 -1.24 -25.57
N ILE A 186 -5.11 -0.45 -24.66
CA ILE A 186 -6.38 -0.82 -24.00
C ILE A 186 -7.51 -0.93 -25.02
N LYS A 187 -7.57 -0.02 -26.01
CA LYS A 187 -8.63 0.00 -27.03
C LYS A 187 -8.56 -1.20 -27.97
N HIS A 188 -7.36 -1.61 -28.38
CA HIS A 188 -7.18 -2.63 -29.42
C HIS A 188 -6.92 -4.04 -28.86
N ASN A 189 -6.57 -4.19 -27.57
CA ASN A 189 -6.28 -5.49 -26.96
C ASN A 189 -7.43 -5.95 -26.05
N LYS A 190 -8.27 -6.88 -26.56
CA LYS A 190 -9.41 -7.42 -25.81
C LYS A 190 -9.02 -8.11 -24.49
N PRO A 191 -7.99 -8.98 -24.43
CA PRO A 191 -7.53 -9.56 -23.18
C PRO A 191 -7.14 -8.53 -22.12
N ILE A 192 -6.37 -7.51 -22.49
CA ILE A 192 -5.97 -6.44 -21.55
C ILE A 192 -7.19 -5.68 -21.03
N ARG A 193 -8.13 -5.35 -21.91
CA ARG A 193 -9.38 -4.68 -21.52
C ARG A 193 -10.18 -5.50 -20.51
N MET A 194 -10.32 -6.81 -20.73
CA MET A 194 -11.02 -7.70 -19.81
C MET A 194 -10.30 -7.82 -18.46
N LEU A 195 -8.96 -7.87 -18.48
CA LEU A 195 -8.15 -7.86 -17.27
C LEU A 195 -8.32 -6.57 -16.45
N VAL A 196 -8.35 -5.42 -17.11
CA VAL A 196 -8.60 -4.12 -16.45
C VAL A 196 -9.98 -4.09 -15.80
N ILE A 197 -11.02 -4.55 -16.50
CA ILE A 197 -12.39 -4.62 -15.95
C ILE A 197 -12.41 -5.57 -14.74
N ALA A 198 -11.82 -6.75 -14.84
CA ALA A 198 -11.77 -7.72 -13.75
C ALA A 198 -11.02 -7.16 -12.53
N ALA A 199 -9.87 -6.51 -12.75
CA ALA A 199 -9.10 -5.88 -11.69
C ALA A 199 -9.87 -4.73 -11.02
N ALA A 200 -10.56 -3.89 -11.79
CA ALA A 200 -11.39 -2.80 -11.27
C ALA A 200 -12.57 -3.34 -10.43
N SER A 201 -13.26 -4.38 -10.93
CA SER A 201 -14.35 -5.04 -10.20
C SER A 201 -13.87 -5.65 -8.88
N ASN A 202 -12.71 -6.32 -8.89
CA ASN A 202 -12.11 -6.89 -7.68
C ASN A 202 -11.73 -5.79 -6.67
N LYS A 203 -11.13 -4.70 -7.14
CA LYS A 203 -10.81 -3.54 -6.28
C LYS A 203 -12.05 -2.88 -5.71
N PHE A 204 -13.11 -2.76 -6.47
CA PHE A 204 -14.39 -2.24 -6.00
C PHE A 204 -14.97 -3.14 -4.90
N ALA A 205 -15.00 -4.45 -5.10
CA ALA A 205 -15.45 -5.42 -4.10
C ALA A 205 -14.61 -5.34 -2.81
N GLN A 206 -13.27 -5.25 -2.94
CA GLN A 206 -12.37 -5.08 -1.80
C GLN A 206 -12.62 -3.78 -1.02
N MET A 207 -12.91 -2.67 -1.73
CA MET A 207 -13.23 -1.38 -1.08
C MET A 207 -14.54 -1.44 -0.30
N VAL A 208 -15.55 -2.11 -0.83
CA VAL A 208 -16.84 -2.28 -0.13
C VAL A 208 -16.65 -3.18 1.10
N TYR A 209 -16.02 -4.32 0.92
CA TYR A 209 -15.80 -5.32 1.98
C TYR A 209 -14.84 -4.82 3.06
N GLY A 210 -13.72 -4.19 2.68
CA GLY A 210 -12.68 -3.72 3.60
C GLY A 210 -12.96 -2.35 4.21
N ASN A 211 -14.17 -1.78 4.01
CA ASN A 211 -14.49 -0.48 4.57
C ASN A 211 -14.67 -0.60 6.09
N SER A 212 -13.78 0.06 6.84
CA SER A 212 -13.80 0.05 8.30
C SER A 212 -15.13 0.55 8.89
N THR A 213 -15.81 1.49 8.20
CA THR A 213 -17.13 1.96 8.61
C THR A 213 -18.16 0.83 8.56
N VAL A 214 -18.15 0.00 7.52
CA VAL A 214 -19.04 -1.17 7.41
C VAL A 214 -18.75 -2.18 8.51
N LEU A 215 -17.48 -2.46 8.78
CA LEU A 215 -17.06 -3.37 9.85
C LEU A 215 -17.50 -2.86 11.23
N VAL A 216 -17.29 -1.58 11.53
CA VAL A 216 -17.71 -0.97 12.80
C VAL A 216 -19.24 -0.99 12.94
N MET A 217 -19.98 -0.63 11.88
CA MET A 217 -21.44 -0.66 11.92
C MET A 217 -22.00 -2.06 12.11
N LEU A 218 -21.49 -3.04 11.37
CA LEU A 218 -21.98 -4.42 11.42
C LEU A 218 -21.61 -5.09 12.74
N TYR A 219 -20.32 -5.13 13.07
CA TYR A 219 -19.83 -5.90 14.23
C TYR A 219 -19.88 -5.11 15.55
N GLY A 220 -19.62 -3.79 15.51
CA GLY A 220 -19.62 -2.96 16.69
C GLY A 220 -21.02 -2.55 17.14
N ILE A 221 -21.85 -2.05 16.22
CA ILE A 221 -23.16 -1.48 16.54
C ILE A 221 -24.27 -2.53 16.49
N LEU A 222 -24.36 -3.30 15.38
CA LEU A 222 -25.43 -4.28 15.21
C LEU A 222 -25.22 -5.54 16.03
N MET A 223 -24.00 -6.10 16.02
CA MET A 223 -23.68 -7.36 16.72
C MET A 223 -23.14 -7.15 18.14
N GLN A 224 -22.78 -5.93 18.51
CA GLN A 224 -22.15 -5.58 19.79
C GLN A 224 -20.94 -6.46 20.17
N ASN A 225 -20.27 -7.02 19.16
CA ASN A 225 -19.17 -7.94 19.32
C ASN A 225 -18.04 -7.62 18.30
N TYR A 226 -17.26 -6.61 18.60
CA TYR A 226 -16.17 -6.15 17.72
C TYR A 226 -15.04 -7.18 17.53
N PRO A 227 -14.65 -7.99 18.52
CA PRO A 227 -13.67 -9.07 18.33
C PRO A 227 -14.03 -10.06 17.21
N LEU A 228 -15.32 -10.26 16.93
CA LEU A 228 -15.82 -11.10 15.86
C LEU A 228 -15.37 -10.62 14.48
N ALA A 229 -15.18 -9.31 14.30
CA ALA A 229 -14.65 -8.73 13.05
C ALA A 229 -13.25 -9.24 12.73
N GLY A 230 -12.38 -9.35 13.74
CA GLY A 230 -11.04 -9.89 13.59
C GLY A 230 -11.02 -11.36 13.21
N ILE A 231 -11.85 -12.17 13.88
CA ILE A 231 -11.97 -13.62 13.63
C ILE A 231 -12.51 -13.88 12.22
N ILE A 232 -13.58 -13.19 11.82
CA ILE A 232 -14.18 -13.35 10.49
C ILE A 232 -13.21 -12.84 9.42
N GLY A 233 -12.48 -11.77 9.66
CA GLY A 233 -11.44 -11.28 8.75
C GLY A 233 -10.37 -12.33 8.45
N ILE A 234 -9.96 -13.11 9.47
CA ILE A 234 -9.03 -14.23 9.29
C ILE A 234 -9.69 -15.37 8.49
N ILE A 235 -10.91 -15.78 8.87
CA ILE A 235 -11.63 -16.87 8.20
C ILE A 235 -11.87 -16.56 6.73
N VAL A 236 -12.29 -15.36 6.39
CA VAL A 236 -12.53 -14.92 5.00
C VAL A 236 -11.23 -14.77 4.20
N GLY A 237 -10.10 -14.55 4.89
CA GLY A 237 -8.77 -14.52 4.26
C GLY A 237 -8.28 -15.90 3.78
N ILE A 238 -8.68 -16.99 4.45
CA ILE A 238 -8.23 -18.36 4.15
C ILE A 238 -8.57 -18.80 2.71
N PRO A 239 -9.79 -18.63 2.18
CA PRO A 239 -10.11 -19.01 0.80
C PRO A 239 -9.27 -18.30 -0.26
N ASN A 240 -8.80 -17.07 0.02
CA ASN A 240 -7.93 -16.35 -0.91
C ASN A 240 -6.54 -16.99 -1.08
N LEU A 241 -6.12 -17.86 -0.15
CA LEU A 241 -4.89 -18.64 -0.26
C LEU A 241 -5.06 -19.90 -1.12
N GLY A 242 -6.28 -20.41 -1.28
CA GLY A 242 -6.58 -21.65 -2.02
C GLY A 242 -6.90 -21.46 -3.50
N ILE A 243 -6.93 -20.21 -4.00
CA ILE A 243 -7.29 -19.89 -5.40
C ILE A 243 -6.04 -19.57 -6.25
N ILE A 244 -4.85 -19.64 -5.65
CA ILE A 244 -3.56 -19.51 -6.33
C ILE A 244 -2.94 -20.88 -6.53
#